data_010965b05fd1d8201264eef224f35355
#
_entry.id   010965b05fd1d8201264eef224f35355
#
_cell.length_a   1.000
_cell.length_b   1.000
_cell.length_c   1.000
_cell.angle_alpha   90.00
_cell.angle_beta   90.00
_cell.angle_gamma   90.00
#
_symmetry.space_group_name_H-M   'P 1'
#
loop_
_entity.id
_entity.type
_entity.pdbx_description
1 polymer ?
#
loop_
_entity_poly.entity_id
_entity_poly.type
_entity_poly.pdbx_seq_one_letter_code
_entity_poly.pdbx_strand_id
1 'polypeptide(L)'
;MPVLATFFTVRRGRDPFFKFFMQKLFPRQVERYEKDFGMRFLGWYNVAYGWDFDNVILLELPDYETVDKLEGDARSRAIGHRAGEWMFERHHAMFLRERMGADLEFHP
;
A
#
# COMPACT_ATOMS: atom_id res chain seq x y z
N MET A 1 -12.12 9.29 -4.80
CA MET A 1 -11.83 8.05 -4.06
C MET A 1 -10.49 8.19 -3.34
N PRO A 2 -10.41 7.84 -2.07
CA PRO A 2 -9.14 7.97 -1.34
C PRO A 2 -8.10 6.98 -1.86
N VAL A 3 -6.83 7.34 -1.68
CA VAL A 3 -5.71 6.50 -2.07
C VAL A 3 -4.86 6.22 -0.83
N LEU A 4 -4.58 4.94 -0.59
CA LEU A 4 -3.60 4.55 0.41
C LEU A 4 -2.24 4.50 -0.25
N ALA A 5 -1.32 5.33 0.23
CA ALA A 5 0.07 5.34 -0.21
C ALA A 5 0.94 4.77 0.90
N THR A 6 1.60 3.65 0.65
CA THR A 6 2.51 3.03 1.60
C THR A 6 3.93 3.20 1.10
N PHE A 7 4.70 4.01 1.83
CA PHE A 7 6.12 4.26 1.55
C PHE A 7 6.97 3.37 2.45
N PHE A 8 8.03 2.79 1.90
CA PHE A 8 8.89 1.92 2.69
C PHE A 8 10.28 1.80 2.10
N THR A 9 11.23 1.41 2.95
CA THR A 9 12.59 1.05 2.58
C THR A 9 12.85 -0.37 3.06
N VAL A 10 13.30 -1.24 2.19
CA VAL A 10 13.58 -2.64 2.51
C VAL A 10 14.87 -2.72 3.33
N ARG A 11 14.87 -3.52 4.40
CA ARG A 11 16.08 -3.73 5.21
C ARG A 11 17.20 -4.31 4.35
N ARG A 12 18.41 -3.86 4.62
CA ARG A 12 19.60 -4.38 3.96
C ARG A 12 19.67 -5.89 4.14
N GLY A 13 19.85 -6.59 3.02
CA GLY A 13 19.91 -8.06 3.00
C GLY A 13 18.55 -8.75 2.88
N ARG A 14 17.43 -8.00 2.89
CA ARG A 14 16.09 -8.57 2.76
C ARG A 14 15.53 -8.50 1.34
N ASP A 15 16.26 -7.91 0.39
CA ASP A 15 15.80 -7.76 -1.00
C ASP A 15 15.33 -9.07 -1.66
N PRO A 16 16.04 -10.21 -1.53
CA PRO A 16 15.56 -11.45 -2.13
C PRO A 16 14.20 -11.89 -1.59
N PHE A 17 13.98 -11.70 -0.29
CA PHE A 17 12.71 -12.04 0.36
C PHE A 17 11.61 -11.09 -0.09
N PHE A 18 11.93 -9.81 -0.19
CA PHE A 18 10.98 -8.80 -0.67
C PHE A 18 10.56 -9.08 -2.11
N LYS A 19 11.49 -9.40 -2.99
CA LYS A 19 11.19 -9.76 -4.38
C LYS A 19 10.30 -11.00 -4.45
N PHE A 20 10.60 -12.02 -3.67
CA PHE A 20 9.76 -13.22 -3.59
C PHE A 20 8.34 -12.86 -3.12
N PHE A 21 8.24 -12.04 -2.07
CA PHE A 21 6.95 -11.58 -1.56
C PHE A 21 6.15 -10.87 -2.65
N MET A 22 6.76 -9.91 -3.33
CA MET A 22 6.09 -9.11 -4.36
C MET A 22 5.68 -9.95 -5.58
N GLN A 23 6.44 -10.98 -5.92
CA GLN A 23 6.13 -11.84 -7.06
C GLN A 23 5.10 -12.92 -6.75
N LYS A 24 5.11 -13.48 -5.54
CA LYS A 24 4.34 -14.68 -5.21
C LYS A 24 3.20 -14.46 -4.22
N LEU A 25 3.39 -13.61 -3.24
CA LEU A 25 2.42 -13.42 -2.15
C LEU A 25 1.58 -12.16 -2.32
N PHE A 26 2.19 -11.08 -2.73
CA PHE A 26 1.51 -9.80 -2.87
C PHE A 26 0.36 -9.83 -3.88
N PRO A 27 0.49 -10.48 -5.07
CA PRO A 27 -0.65 -10.56 -5.99
C PRO A 27 -1.88 -11.22 -5.39
N ARG A 28 -1.70 -12.22 -4.52
CA ARG A 28 -2.81 -12.86 -3.81
C ARG A 28 -3.45 -11.91 -2.80
N GLN A 29 -2.63 -11.11 -2.16
CA GLN A 29 -3.12 -10.10 -1.22
C GLN A 29 -3.91 -9.01 -1.94
N VAL A 30 -3.47 -8.60 -3.12
CA VAL A 30 -4.20 -7.65 -3.97
C VAL A 30 -5.55 -8.22 -4.38
N GLU A 31 -5.60 -9.47 -4.80
CA GLU A 31 -6.87 -10.13 -5.15
C GLU A 31 -7.84 -10.11 -3.96
N ARG A 32 -7.35 -10.39 -2.77
CA ARG A 32 -8.14 -10.36 -1.55
C ARG A 32 -8.67 -8.95 -1.29
N TYR A 33 -7.83 -7.94 -1.40
CA TYR A 33 -8.23 -6.55 -1.20
C TYR A 33 -9.29 -6.11 -2.21
N GLU A 34 -9.16 -6.50 -3.46
CA GLU A 34 -10.15 -6.20 -4.49
C GLU A 34 -11.48 -6.88 -4.19
N LYS A 35 -11.44 -8.16 -3.83
CA LYS A 35 -12.63 -8.97 -3.59
C LYS A 35 -13.35 -8.59 -2.31
N ASP A 36 -12.61 -8.45 -1.20
CA ASP A 36 -13.21 -8.26 0.12
C ASP A 36 -13.48 -6.80 0.47
N PHE A 37 -12.70 -5.87 -0.10
CA PHE A 37 -12.78 -4.45 0.26
C PHE A 37 -13.05 -3.53 -0.93
N GLY A 38 -13.13 -4.05 -2.13
CA GLY A 38 -13.33 -3.22 -3.32
C GLY A 38 -12.18 -2.28 -3.64
N MET A 39 -10.99 -2.58 -3.16
CA MET A 39 -9.79 -1.77 -3.42
C MET A 39 -9.22 -2.08 -4.81
N ARG A 40 -8.50 -1.11 -5.37
CA ARG A 40 -7.84 -1.28 -6.66
C ARG A 40 -6.34 -0.97 -6.53
N PHE A 41 -5.52 -1.90 -6.96
CA PHE A 41 -4.06 -1.71 -6.99
C PHE A 41 -3.69 -0.76 -8.12
N LEU A 42 -3.06 0.36 -7.79
CA LEU A 42 -2.63 1.36 -8.78
C LEU A 42 -1.20 1.15 -9.24
N GLY A 43 -0.34 0.62 -8.40
CA GLY A 43 1.03 0.35 -8.79
C GLY A 43 2.01 0.31 -7.62
N TRP A 44 3.18 -0.22 -7.92
CA TRP A 44 4.35 -0.18 -7.07
C TRP A 44 5.46 0.54 -7.82
N TYR A 45 6.02 1.58 -7.21
CA TYR A 45 7.03 2.42 -7.84
C TYR A 45 8.25 2.55 -6.94
N ASN A 46 9.42 2.63 -7.56
CA ASN A 46 10.60 3.09 -6.85
C ASN A 46 10.62 4.60 -6.83
N VAL A 47 11.00 5.17 -5.71
CA VAL A 47 11.16 6.62 -5.57
C VAL A 47 12.56 6.97 -6.09
N ALA A 48 12.65 7.54 -7.29
CA ALA A 48 13.92 7.85 -7.94
C ALA A 48 14.62 9.05 -7.30
N TYR A 49 13.85 10.05 -6.86
CA TYR A 49 14.38 11.30 -6.28
C TYR A 49 13.49 11.80 -5.15
N GLY A 50 14.08 12.49 -4.25
CA GLY A 50 13.40 13.50 -3.44
C GLY A 50 12.84 13.07 -2.11
N TRP A 51 13.04 11.83 -1.66
CA TRP A 51 12.59 11.44 -0.33
C TRP A 51 13.40 10.28 0.25
N ASP A 52 13.18 10.05 1.56
CA ASP A 52 13.90 9.07 2.36
C ASP A 52 13.47 7.62 2.14
N PHE A 53 12.35 7.40 1.48
CA PHE A 53 11.81 6.07 1.19
C PHE A 53 12.13 5.66 -0.24
N ASP A 54 12.48 4.39 -0.44
CA ASP A 54 12.87 3.87 -1.75
C ASP A 54 11.69 3.36 -2.56
N ASN A 55 10.58 3.05 -1.93
CA ASN A 55 9.44 2.39 -2.55
C ASN A 55 8.13 3.04 -2.14
N VAL A 56 7.15 2.98 -3.04
CA VAL A 56 5.77 3.32 -2.74
C VAL A 56 4.81 2.34 -3.42
N ILE A 57 3.80 1.89 -2.67
CA ILE A 57 2.69 1.10 -3.19
C ILE A 57 1.44 1.95 -3.06
N LEU A 58 0.65 2.02 -4.14
CA LEU A 58 -0.58 2.80 -4.20
C LEU A 58 -1.78 1.89 -4.38
N LEU A 59 -2.77 2.05 -3.51
CA LEU A 59 -4.04 1.34 -3.55
C LEU A 59 -5.18 2.35 -3.46
N GLU A 60 -6.13 2.25 -4.38
CA GLU A 60 -7.33 3.08 -4.35
C GLU A 60 -8.42 2.39 -3.56
N LEU A 61 -9.08 3.14 -2.68
CA LEU A 61 -10.18 2.63 -1.88
C LEU A 61 -11.52 3.16 -2.43
N PRO A 62 -12.61 2.39 -2.34
CA PRO A 62 -13.91 2.85 -2.84
C PRO A 62 -14.48 4.00 -2.02
N ASP A 63 -14.16 4.07 -0.72
CA ASP A 63 -14.64 5.11 0.19
C ASP A 63 -13.76 5.19 1.43
N TYR A 64 -14.03 6.17 2.30
CA TYR A 64 -13.27 6.35 3.55
C TYR A 64 -13.64 5.31 4.61
N GLU A 65 -14.82 4.71 4.55
CA GLU A 65 -15.23 3.66 5.50
C GLU A 65 -14.36 2.41 5.35
N THR A 66 -13.81 2.18 4.18
CA THR A 66 -12.90 1.05 3.93
C THR A 66 -11.62 1.15 4.77
N VAL A 67 -11.20 2.37 5.13
CA VAL A 67 -10.05 2.57 6.03
C VAL A 67 -10.30 1.85 7.36
N ASP A 68 -11.47 2.06 7.96
CA ASP A 68 -11.83 1.43 9.24
C ASP A 68 -11.91 -0.10 9.11
N LYS A 69 -12.42 -0.58 8.00
CA LYS A 69 -12.48 -2.02 7.73
C LYS A 69 -11.09 -2.64 7.63
N LEU A 70 -10.15 -1.95 6.97
CA LEU A 70 -8.77 -2.41 6.87
C LEU A 70 -8.08 -2.41 8.22
N GLU A 71 -8.25 -1.37 9.02
CA GLU A 71 -7.66 -1.30 10.36
C GLU A 71 -8.20 -2.39 11.28
N GLY A 72 -9.45 -2.77 11.11
CA GLY A 72 -10.08 -3.86 11.86
C GLY A 72 -9.74 -5.24 11.34
N ASP A 73 -9.10 -5.37 10.18
CA ASP A 73 -8.81 -6.66 9.58
C ASP A 73 -7.55 -7.28 10.18
N ALA A 74 -7.72 -8.35 10.96
CA ALA A 74 -6.61 -9.00 11.67
C ALA A 74 -5.51 -9.50 10.74
N ARG A 75 -5.87 -9.93 9.54
CA ARG A 75 -4.90 -10.45 8.55
C ARG A 75 -4.03 -9.35 7.98
N SER A 76 -4.63 -8.21 7.65
CA SER A 76 -3.88 -7.04 7.18
C SER A 76 -2.96 -6.49 8.27
N ARG A 77 -3.43 -6.45 9.51
CA ARG A 77 -2.63 -6.01 10.65
C ARG A 77 -1.44 -6.93 10.90
N ALA A 78 -1.64 -8.24 10.82
CA ALA A 78 -0.56 -9.21 11.01
C ALA A 78 0.53 -9.05 9.93
N ILE A 79 0.12 -8.86 8.67
CA ILE A 79 1.07 -8.63 7.57
C ILE A 79 1.81 -7.32 7.78
N GLY A 80 1.08 -6.24 8.11
CA GLY A 80 1.68 -4.93 8.31
C GLY A 80 2.66 -4.86 9.47
N HIS A 81 2.32 -5.48 10.60
CA HIS A 81 3.16 -5.40 11.81
C HIS A 81 4.29 -6.43 11.84
N ARG A 82 4.00 -7.69 11.57
CA ARG A 82 5.00 -8.75 11.70
C ARG A 82 5.95 -8.84 10.51
N ALA A 83 5.38 -8.97 9.32
CA ALA A 83 6.19 -9.05 8.11
C ALA A 83 6.89 -7.73 7.81
N GLY A 84 6.19 -6.63 8.06
CA GLY A 84 6.74 -5.29 7.84
C GLY A 84 7.95 -4.98 8.71
N GLU A 85 7.90 -5.28 10.00
CA GLU A 85 9.02 -5.05 10.91
C GLU A 85 10.27 -5.85 10.52
N TRP A 86 10.07 -7.09 10.07
CA TRP A 86 11.18 -7.93 9.66
C TRP A 86 11.77 -7.49 8.33
N MET A 87 10.92 -7.07 7.38
CA MET A 87 11.32 -6.80 6.00
C MET A 87 11.72 -5.35 5.79
N PHE A 88 11.08 -4.40 6.49
CA PHE A 88 11.27 -2.98 6.25
C PHE A 88 12.09 -2.31 7.34
N GLU A 89 13.05 -1.49 6.92
CA GLU A 89 13.79 -0.63 7.83
C GLU A 89 12.92 0.51 8.33
N ARG A 90 12.16 1.10 7.39
CA ARG A 90 11.21 2.18 7.67
C ARG A 90 10.00 2.00 6.78
N HIS A 91 8.86 2.37 7.30
CA HIS A 91 7.63 2.41 6.52
C HIS A 91 6.71 3.50 7.04
N HIS A 92 5.91 4.05 6.12
CA HIS A 92 4.93 5.08 6.44
C HIS A 92 3.74 4.94 5.51
N ALA A 93 2.55 4.87 6.08
CA ALA A 93 1.32 4.80 5.31
C ALA A 93 0.55 6.10 5.48
N MET A 94 -0.02 6.61 4.40
CA MET A 94 -0.89 7.78 4.45
C MET A 94 -2.08 7.60 3.53
N PHE A 95 -3.19 8.25 3.90
CA PHE A 95 -4.38 8.27 3.06
C PHE A 95 -4.48 9.62 2.37
N LEU A 96 -4.59 9.57 1.05
CA LEU A 96 -4.68 10.76 0.23
C LEU A 96 -6.13 10.97 -0.19
N ARG A 97 -6.65 12.17 0.05
CA ARG A 97 -7.98 12.55 -0.40
C ARG A 97 -7.90 13.07 -1.83
N GLU A 98 -8.72 12.50 -2.69
CA GLU A 98 -8.80 12.99 -4.07
C GLU A 98 -9.41 14.38 -4.09
N ARG A 99 -8.71 15.32 -4.74
CA ARG A 99 -9.19 16.67 -5.01
C ARG A 99 -9.56 16.84 -6.47
N MET A 100 -8.84 16.17 -7.36
CA MET A 100 -9.13 16.14 -8.79
C MET A 100 -8.56 14.83 -9.33
N GLY A 101 -9.39 14.03 -9.95
CA GLY A 101 -8.97 12.79 -10.57
C GLY A 101 -8.73 12.95 -12.07
N ALA A 102 -8.61 11.82 -12.77
CA ALA A 102 -8.41 11.79 -14.22
C ALA A 102 -9.58 12.40 -14.99
N ASP A 103 -10.76 12.49 -14.38
CA ASP A 103 -11.94 13.14 -14.95
C ASP A 103 -11.85 14.68 -14.93
N LEU A 104 -10.84 15.23 -14.26
CA LEU A 104 -10.59 16.67 -14.09
C LEU A 104 -11.72 17.39 -13.34
N GLU A 105 -12.53 16.66 -12.59
CA GLU A 105 -13.54 17.26 -11.72
C GLU A 105 -12.93 17.59 -10.35
N PHE A 106 -13.17 18.82 -9.89
CA PHE A 106 -12.66 19.31 -8.63
C PHE A 106 -13.57 18.92 -7.46
N HIS A 107 -13.00 18.30 -6.44
CA HIS A 107 -13.69 17.93 -5.21
C HIS A 107 -13.15 18.79 -4.05
N PRO A 108 -13.91 19.80 -3.61
CA PRO A 108 -13.45 20.71 -2.55
C PRO A 108 -13.28 20.05 -1.20
#